data_ff63c47597216b70feee14f59e83f886
#
_entry.id   ff63c47597216b70feee14f59e83f886
#
_cell.length_a   1.000
_cell.length_b   1.000
_cell.length_c   1.000
_cell.angle_alpha   90.00
_cell.angle_beta   90.00
_cell.angle_gamma   90.00
#
_symmetry.space_group_name_H-M   'P 1'
#
loop_
_entity.id
_entity.type
_entity.pdbx_description
1 polymer ?
#
loop_
_entity_poly.entity_id
_entity_poly.type
_entity_poly.pdbx_seq_one_letter_code
_entity_poly.pdbx_strand_id
1 'polypeptide(L)'
;MNRYIRTILALIIAASFVACDHYLINGHLDGMWQLQTIERSNPNTLIRTEGDLFYSFQRHTVLIGDYNNPDELVGHLKDEQYVSLFDYEGESLTVGEFHLYYKRENMPYDTTRLKRFGLYDKQTTFHIEELTAKRLVLRSDSALLTMRKY
;
A
#
# COMPACT_ATOMS: atom_id res chain seq x y z
N MET A 1 -21.04 45.62 -13.75
CA MET A 1 -19.94 44.62 -13.79
C MET A 1 -19.81 44.16 -15.25
N ASN A 2 -18.69 44.50 -15.91
CA ASN A 2 -18.46 44.27 -17.34
C ASN A 2 -18.57 42.79 -17.72
N ARG A 3 -19.21 42.52 -18.89
CA ARG A 3 -19.36 41.15 -19.44
C ARG A 3 -18.02 40.39 -19.47
N TYR A 4 -16.93 41.07 -19.77
CA TYR A 4 -15.58 40.51 -19.81
C TYR A 4 -15.06 40.04 -18.43
N ILE A 5 -15.40 40.77 -17.35
CA ILE A 5 -15.02 40.40 -15.99
C ILE A 5 -15.72 39.11 -15.56
N ARG A 6 -16.99 38.93 -15.91
CA ARG A 6 -17.74 37.70 -15.63
C ARG A 6 -17.18 36.48 -16.38
N THR A 7 -16.78 36.68 -17.64
CA THR A 7 -16.17 35.59 -18.45
C THR A 7 -14.80 35.21 -17.94
N ILE A 8 -13.98 36.17 -17.55
CA ILE A 8 -12.65 35.92 -16.97
C ILE A 8 -12.79 35.21 -15.61
N LEU A 9 -13.72 35.64 -14.76
CA LEU A 9 -13.97 35.01 -13.47
C LEU A 9 -14.46 33.56 -13.62
N ALA A 10 -15.35 33.30 -14.58
CA ALA A 10 -15.82 31.94 -14.90
C ALA A 10 -14.69 31.03 -15.41
N LEU A 11 -13.77 31.55 -16.24
CA LEU A 11 -12.60 30.83 -16.72
C LEU A 11 -11.60 30.51 -15.60
N ILE A 12 -11.38 31.42 -14.67
CA ILE A 12 -10.50 31.20 -13.51
C ILE A 12 -11.09 30.14 -12.58
N ILE A 13 -12.40 30.16 -12.34
CA ILE A 13 -13.09 29.16 -11.54
C ILE A 13 -13.05 27.79 -12.23
N ALA A 14 -13.27 27.72 -13.54
CA ALA A 14 -13.17 26.47 -14.29
C ALA A 14 -11.74 25.90 -14.28
N ALA A 15 -10.72 26.74 -14.38
CA ALA A 15 -9.33 26.31 -14.32
C ALA A 15 -8.90 25.81 -12.93
N SER A 16 -9.51 26.30 -11.85
CA SER A 16 -9.20 25.83 -10.49
C SER A 16 -9.74 24.43 -10.18
N PHE A 17 -10.73 23.91 -10.92
CA PHE A 17 -11.21 22.54 -10.77
C PHE A 17 -10.32 21.50 -11.44
N VAL A 18 -9.42 21.89 -12.34
CA VAL A 18 -8.48 20.97 -13.02
C VAL A 18 -7.17 20.79 -12.25
N ALA A 19 -6.89 21.62 -11.23
CA ALA A 19 -5.61 21.66 -10.53
C ALA A 19 -5.49 20.68 -9.34
N CYS A 20 -6.47 19.82 -9.11
CA CYS A 20 -6.43 18.79 -8.06
C CYS A 20 -6.26 17.38 -8.62
N ASP A 21 -5.57 17.20 -9.73
CA ASP A 21 -5.00 15.90 -10.03
C ASP A 21 -3.90 15.64 -9.00
N HIS A 22 -4.23 14.88 -7.97
CA HIS A 22 -3.25 14.23 -7.14
C HIS A 22 -2.33 13.47 -8.09
N TYR A 23 -1.11 13.95 -8.21
CA TYR A 23 -0.08 13.32 -9.02
C TYR A 23 0.21 11.96 -8.40
N LEU A 24 -0.51 10.94 -8.84
CA LEU A 24 -0.27 9.55 -8.52
C LEU A 24 0.99 9.14 -9.29
N ILE A 25 2.14 9.23 -8.63
CA ILE A 25 3.45 8.96 -9.23
C ILE A 25 3.49 7.52 -9.77
N ASN A 26 2.83 6.59 -9.06
CA ASN A 26 2.77 5.17 -9.41
C ASN A 26 1.41 4.77 -9.99
N GLY A 27 0.63 5.74 -10.48
CA GLY A 27 -0.68 5.49 -11.06
C GLY A 27 -1.64 4.78 -10.11
N HIS A 28 -2.24 3.68 -10.55
CA HIS A 28 -3.19 2.93 -9.74
C HIS A 28 -2.60 2.26 -8.51
N LEU A 29 -1.28 2.05 -8.47
CA LEU A 29 -0.60 1.44 -7.32
C LEU A 29 -0.70 2.32 -6.08
N ASP A 30 -0.57 3.66 -6.23
CA ASP A 30 -0.64 4.59 -5.11
C ASP A 30 -1.98 4.50 -4.36
N GLY A 31 -1.92 4.55 -3.04
CA GLY A 31 -3.04 4.54 -2.12
C GLY A 31 -3.09 3.31 -1.22
N MET A 32 -4.23 3.09 -0.59
CA MET A 32 -4.43 2.06 0.43
C MET A 32 -5.11 0.83 -0.14
N TRP A 33 -4.53 -0.33 0.12
CA TRP A 33 -4.95 -1.63 -0.36
C TRP A 33 -5.21 -2.58 0.80
N GLN A 34 -6.41 -3.12 0.89
CA GLN A 34 -6.80 -4.11 1.89
C GLN A 34 -6.44 -5.51 1.38
N LEU A 35 -5.61 -6.22 2.13
CA LEU A 35 -5.25 -7.60 1.83
C LEU A 35 -6.46 -8.51 2.05
N GLN A 36 -6.82 -9.29 1.04
CA GLN A 36 -7.99 -10.18 1.07
C GLN A 36 -7.57 -11.63 1.25
N THR A 37 -6.60 -12.06 0.45
CA THR A 37 -6.11 -13.44 0.49
C THR A 37 -4.61 -13.52 0.29
N ILE A 38 -4.03 -14.55 0.91
CA ILE A 38 -2.65 -14.99 0.71
C ILE A 38 -2.71 -16.45 0.28
N GLU A 39 -2.30 -16.74 -0.94
CA GLU A 39 -2.13 -18.11 -1.42
C GLU A 39 -0.64 -18.44 -1.37
N ARG A 40 -0.26 -19.36 -0.49
CA ARG A 40 1.14 -19.78 -0.33
C ARG A 40 1.49 -20.84 -1.35
N SER A 41 2.68 -20.74 -1.92
CA SER A 41 3.19 -21.72 -2.88
C SER A 41 3.62 -23.03 -2.20
N ASN A 42 4.16 -22.95 -0.96
CA ASN A 42 4.59 -24.12 -0.21
C ASN A 42 4.46 -23.91 1.32
N PRO A 43 3.64 -24.71 2.05
CA PRO A 43 2.63 -25.60 1.52
C PRO A 43 1.52 -24.83 0.79
N ASN A 44 0.90 -25.45 -0.20
CA ASN A 44 -0.20 -24.84 -0.94
C ASN A 44 -1.39 -24.60 0.00
N THR A 45 -1.53 -23.37 0.48
CA THR A 45 -2.49 -22.98 1.51
C THR A 45 -3.09 -21.63 1.17
N LEU A 46 -4.42 -21.57 1.14
CA LEU A 46 -5.16 -20.34 1.00
C LEU A 46 -5.50 -19.78 2.39
N ILE A 47 -5.02 -18.59 2.69
CA ILE A 47 -5.34 -17.84 3.91
C ILE A 47 -6.24 -16.68 3.50
N ARG A 48 -7.42 -16.59 4.09
CA ARG A 48 -8.30 -15.42 3.99
C ARG A 48 -8.03 -14.51 5.18
N THR A 49 -7.80 -13.23 4.90
CA THR A 49 -7.60 -12.24 5.95
C THR A 49 -8.97 -11.74 6.46
N GLU A 50 -9.02 -11.29 7.70
CA GLU A 50 -10.25 -10.74 8.31
C GLU A 50 -10.54 -9.29 7.87
N GLY A 51 -9.72 -8.76 6.95
CA GLY A 51 -9.94 -7.43 6.36
C GLY A 51 -9.30 -6.28 7.13
N ASP A 52 -8.34 -6.57 7.98
CA ASP A 52 -7.63 -5.66 8.89
C ASP A 52 -6.18 -5.39 8.48
N LEU A 53 -5.66 -6.17 7.53
CA LEU A 53 -4.31 -6.02 7.01
C LEU A 53 -4.28 -5.12 5.77
N PHE A 54 -3.42 -4.11 5.79
CA PHE A 54 -3.34 -3.11 4.73
C PHE A 54 -1.92 -2.90 4.24
N TYR A 55 -1.82 -2.56 2.95
CA TYR A 55 -0.65 -2.00 2.28
C TYR A 55 -0.99 -0.60 1.81
N SER A 56 -0.18 0.38 2.12
CA SER A 56 -0.33 1.75 1.65
C SER A 56 0.91 2.15 0.85
N PHE A 57 0.74 2.35 -0.46
CA PHE A 57 1.81 2.78 -1.36
C PHE A 57 1.72 4.27 -1.58
N GLN A 58 2.83 4.97 -1.40
CA GLN A 58 2.93 6.40 -1.65
C GLN A 58 4.36 6.78 -2.07
N ARG A 59 4.50 7.35 -3.25
CA ARG A 59 5.80 7.71 -3.83
C ARG A 59 6.72 6.49 -3.96
N HIS A 60 7.70 6.36 -3.06
CA HIS A 60 8.65 5.23 -2.99
C HIS A 60 8.57 4.47 -1.67
N THR A 61 7.52 4.71 -0.90
CA THR A 61 7.36 4.15 0.43
C THR A 61 6.12 3.29 0.50
N VAL A 62 6.25 2.10 1.05
CA VAL A 62 5.14 1.22 1.41
C VAL A 62 5.04 1.10 2.91
N LEU A 63 3.84 1.35 3.44
CA LEU A 63 3.48 1.11 4.83
C LEU A 63 2.56 -0.10 4.87
N ILE A 64 2.86 -1.08 5.71
CA ILE A 64 1.95 -2.20 6.00
C ILE A 64 1.54 -2.16 7.47
N GLY A 65 0.31 -2.55 7.76
CA GLY A 65 -0.20 -2.51 9.13
C GLY A 65 -1.48 -3.30 9.33
N ASP A 66 -1.70 -3.63 10.60
CA ASP A 66 -2.94 -4.19 11.12
C ASP A 66 -3.72 -3.08 11.81
N TYR A 67 -4.97 -2.88 11.40
CA TYR A 67 -5.80 -1.78 11.89
C TYR A 67 -6.89 -2.23 12.86
N ASN A 68 -7.06 -3.52 13.08
CA ASN A 68 -8.13 -4.08 13.94
C ASN A 68 -7.62 -4.69 15.24
N ASN A 69 -6.41 -4.41 15.68
CA ASN A 69 -5.97 -4.89 16.99
C ASN A 69 -6.42 -3.91 18.08
N PRO A 70 -7.62 -4.11 18.72
CA PRO A 70 -8.18 -3.17 19.71
C PRO A 70 -7.39 -3.17 21.02
N ASP A 71 -6.61 -4.20 21.31
CA ASP A 71 -5.86 -4.33 22.57
C ASP A 71 -4.62 -3.43 22.62
N GLU A 72 -4.19 -2.91 21.48
CA GLU A 72 -3.04 -1.98 21.37
C GLU A 72 -3.42 -0.51 21.37
N LEU A 73 -4.73 -0.18 21.43
CA LEU A 73 -5.21 1.21 21.52
C LEU A 73 -5.01 1.85 22.90
N VAL A 74 -4.63 1.09 23.90
CA VAL A 74 -4.39 1.61 25.25
C VAL A 74 -2.91 1.84 25.50
N GLY A 75 -2.40 2.96 24.98
CA GLY A 75 -1.16 3.60 25.44
C GLY A 75 0.12 3.25 24.69
N HIS A 76 0.13 2.30 23.77
CA HIS A 76 1.27 2.02 22.90
C HIS A 76 0.85 2.04 21.45
N LEU A 77 1.20 3.10 20.79
CA LEU A 77 1.09 3.31 19.36
C LEU A 77 1.40 2.02 18.58
N LYS A 78 0.35 1.42 17.99
CA LYS A 78 0.39 0.64 16.74
C LYS A 78 1.73 -0.05 16.48
N ASP A 79 2.15 -0.93 17.39
CA ASP A 79 3.43 -1.65 17.33
C ASP A 79 3.55 -2.58 16.09
N GLU A 80 2.50 -2.63 15.25
CA GLU A 80 2.45 -3.51 14.08
C GLU A 80 2.35 -2.75 12.74
N GLN A 81 2.88 -1.54 12.68
CA GLN A 81 3.09 -0.85 11.40
C GLN A 81 4.55 -0.92 11.00
N TYR A 82 4.78 -1.35 9.77
CA TYR A 82 6.11 -1.50 9.19
C TYR A 82 6.20 -0.64 7.93
N VAL A 83 7.34 -0.03 7.73
CA VAL A 83 7.64 0.81 6.56
C VAL A 83 8.82 0.24 5.80
N SER A 84 8.76 0.30 4.48
CA SER A 84 9.85 -0.02 3.59
C SER A 84 9.87 0.93 2.40
N LEU A 85 10.98 0.97 1.69
CA LEU A 85 11.05 1.52 0.35
C LEU A 85 10.63 0.46 -0.66
N PHE A 86 10.09 0.91 -1.78
CA PHE A 86 9.80 0.05 -2.91
C PHE A 86 10.27 0.67 -4.23
N ASP A 87 10.58 -0.21 -5.17
CA ASP A 87 10.79 0.12 -6.58
C ASP A 87 9.67 -0.49 -7.41
N TYR A 88 9.10 0.31 -8.32
CA TYR A 88 8.02 -0.08 -9.20
C TYR A 88 8.40 0.19 -10.66
N GLU A 89 8.55 -0.87 -11.43
CA GLU A 89 8.91 -0.83 -12.84
C GLU A 89 7.94 -1.69 -13.66
N GLY A 90 6.90 -1.04 -14.21
CA GLY A 90 5.90 -1.70 -15.05
C GLY A 90 5.16 -2.83 -14.34
N GLU A 91 5.54 -4.08 -14.59
CA GLU A 91 4.92 -5.27 -13.99
C GLU A 91 5.72 -5.82 -12.78
N SER A 92 6.81 -5.15 -12.39
CA SER A 92 7.66 -5.56 -11.28
C SER A 92 7.53 -4.57 -10.12
N LEU A 93 7.33 -5.11 -8.92
CA LEU A 93 7.29 -4.38 -7.67
C LEU A 93 8.25 -5.03 -6.67
N THR A 94 9.36 -4.36 -6.36
CA THR A 94 10.31 -4.85 -5.36
C THR A 94 10.15 -4.06 -4.08
N VAL A 95 9.81 -4.74 -2.98
CA VAL A 95 9.76 -4.16 -1.63
C VAL A 95 11.02 -4.56 -0.89
N GLY A 96 11.67 -3.58 -0.26
CA GLY A 96 12.90 -3.78 0.48
C GLY A 96 12.67 -4.29 1.91
N GLU A 97 13.68 -4.10 2.75
CA GLU A 97 13.63 -4.45 4.16
C GLU A 97 12.63 -3.57 4.91
N PHE A 98 11.76 -4.20 5.71
CA PHE A 98 10.78 -3.51 6.52
C PHE A 98 11.34 -3.14 7.90
N HIS A 99 11.01 -1.93 8.36
CA HIS A 99 11.36 -1.41 9.68
C HIS A 99 10.09 -1.02 10.44
N LEU A 100 10.12 -1.10 11.76
CA LEU A 100 9.02 -0.62 12.59
C LEU A 100 8.85 0.90 12.42
N TYR A 101 7.65 1.34 12.08
CA TYR A 101 7.37 2.74 11.73
C TYR A 101 7.63 3.73 12.87
N TYR A 102 7.43 3.31 14.13
CA TYR A 102 7.52 4.18 15.31
C TYR A 102 8.78 4.01 16.16
N LYS A 103 9.67 3.07 15.85
CA LYS A 103 10.91 2.89 16.63
C LYS A 103 12.07 3.56 15.91
N ARG A 104 12.75 4.48 16.63
CA ARG A 104 13.98 5.14 16.17
C ARG A 104 15.20 4.21 16.10
N GLU A 105 15.13 3.05 16.72
CA GLU A 105 16.18 2.05 16.67
C GLU A 105 15.89 1.09 15.52
N ASN A 106 16.91 0.81 14.71
CA ASN A 106 16.89 -0.25 13.71
C ASN A 106 16.75 -1.59 14.42
N MET A 107 15.53 -1.91 14.86
CA MET A 107 15.24 -3.23 15.39
C MET A 107 15.35 -4.21 14.24
N PRO A 108 16.11 -5.29 14.43
CA PRO A 108 16.22 -6.31 13.41
C PRO A 108 14.83 -6.82 13.06
N TYR A 109 14.62 -6.89 11.78
CA TYR A 109 13.49 -7.43 11.09
C TYR A 109 13.07 -8.80 11.67
N ASP A 110 11.86 -8.89 12.19
CA ASP A 110 11.24 -10.16 12.54
C ASP A 110 10.40 -10.68 11.38
N THR A 111 10.98 -11.56 10.56
CA THR A 111 10.30 -12.20 9.43
C THR A 111 9.01 -12.91 9.85
N THR A 112 8.91 -13.35 11.11
CA THR A 112 7.74 -14.08 11.60
C THR A 112 6.49 -13.23 11.59
N ARG A 113 6.62 -11.95 11.97
CA ARG A 113 5.50 -11.01 11.98
C ARG A 113 5.06 -10.60 10.58
N LEU A 114 5.97 -10.53 9.62
CA LEU A 114 5.66 -10.14 8.25
C LEU A 114 4.98 -11.25 7.43
N LYS A 115 5.08 -12.51 7.88
CA LYS A 115 4.40 -13.65 7.22
C LYS A 115 2.88 -13.48 7.16
N ARG A 116 2.28 -12.81 8.14
CA ARG A 116 0.84 -12.51 8.13
C ARG A 116 0.43 -11.56 7.00
N PHE A 117 1.39 -10.78 6.49
CA PHE A 117 1.21 -9.90 5.33
C PHE A 117 1.57 -10.60 4.01
N GLY A 118 2.00 -11.87 4.04
CA GLY A 118 2.44 -12.61 2.85
C GLY A 118 3.88 -12.34 2.44
N LEU A 119 4.69 -11.77 3.35
CA LEU A 119 6.11 -11.47 3.16
C LEU A 119 6.94 -12.51 3.90
N TYR A 120 7.73 -13.29 3.16
CA TYR A 120 8.49 -14.42 3.69
C TYR A 120 10.00 -14.18 3.66
N ASP A 121 10.43 -13.17 2.91
CA ASP A 121 11.83 -12.82 2.68
C ASP A 121 12.14 -11.40 3.14
N LYS A 122 13.41 -11.12 3.37
CA LYS A 122 13.90 -9.80 3.77
C LYS A 122 13.62 -8.72 2.70
N GLN A 123 13.72 -9.13 1.44
CA GLN A 123 13.37 -8.37 0.27
C GLN A 123 12.51 -9.25 -0.63
N THR A 124 11.41 -8.73 -1.11
CA THR A 124 10.48 -9.50 -1.95
C THR A 124 10.23 -8.77 -3.26
N THR A 125 10.46 -9.48 -4.36
CA THR A 125 10.06 -9.00 -5.69
C THR A 125 8.77 -9.69 -6.10
N PHE A 126 7.78 -8.88 -6.46
CA PHE A 126 6.50 -9.32 -6.97
C PHE A 126 6.41 -9.05 -8.46
N HIS A 127 5.83 -9.99 -9.18
CA HIS A 127 5.22 -9.74 -10.48
C HIS A 127 3.78 -9.27 -10.26
N ILE A 128 3.37 -8.19 -10.91
CA ILE A 128 2.02 -7.66 -10.84
C ILE A 128 1.18 -8.38 -11.88
N GLU A 129 0.32 -9.30 -11.46
CA GLU A 129 -0.60 -10.02 -12.34
C GLU A 129 -1.82 -9.19 -12.72
N GLU A 130 -2.26 -8.30 -11.81
CA GLU A 130 -3.38 -7.40 -12.04
C GLU A 130 -3.18 -6.10 -11.26
N LEU A 131 -3.35 -4.97 -11.91
CA LEU A 131 -3.40 -3.65 -11.29
C LEU A 131 -4.49 -2.82 -11.95
N THR A 132 -5.59 -2.64 -11.24
CA THR A 132 -6.72 -1.82 -11.66
C THR A 132 -7.01 -0.76 -10.59
N ALA A 133 -7.97 0.12 -10.85
CA ALA A 133 -8.41 1.09 -9.84
C ALA A 133 -9.03 0.44 -8.58
N LYS A 134 -9.36 -0.87 -8.61
CA LYS A 134 -10.06 -1.56 -7.52
C LYS A 134 -9.38 -2.83 -7.03
N ARG A 135 -8.50 -3.42 -7.82
CA ARG A 135 -7.89 -4.72 -7.54
C ARG A 135 -6.40 -4.71 -7.85
N LEU A 136 -5.63 -5.32 -6.95
CA LEU A 136 -4.19 -5.55 -7.08
C LEU A 136 -3.92 -7.03 -6.79
N VAL A 137 -3.19 -7.69 -7.69
CA VAL A 137 -2.74 -9.07 -7.52
C VAL A 137 -1.23 -9.11 -7.70
N LEU A 138 -0.53 -9.54 -6.66
CA LEU A 138 0.93 -9.60 -6.59
C LEU A 138 1.38 -11.04 -6.41
N ARG A 139 2.26 -11.53 -7.28
CA ARG A 139 2.86 -12.86 -7.20
C ARG A 139 4.34 -12.76 -6.88
N SER A 140 4.77 -13.43 -5.81
CA SER A 140 6.17 -13.75 -5.51
C SER A 140 6.43 -15.26 -5.65
N ASP A 141 7.67 -15.69 -5.46
CA ASP A 141 8.01 -17.10 -5.41
C ASP A 141 7.30 -17.84 -4.27
N SER A 142 7.02 -17.13 -3.18
CA SER A 142 6.46 -17.71 -1.95
C SER A 142 4.95 -17.59 -1.83
N ALA A 143 4.32 -16.57 -2.47
CA ALA A 143 2.90 -16.31 -2.30
C ALA A 143 2.27 -15.49 -3.44
N LEU A 144 0.96 -15.66 -3.60
CA LEU A 144 0.07 -14.78 -4.35
C LEU A 144 -0.78 -13.98 -3.37
N LEU A 145 -0.72 -12.66 -3.50
CA LEU A 145 -1.49 -11.73 -2.69
C LEU A 145 -2.61 -11.12 -3.52
N THR A 146 -3.85 -11.19 -3.03
CA THR A 146 -4.97 -10.49 -3.65
C THR A 146 -5.45 -9.38 -2.73
N MET A 147 -5.57 -8.19 -3.28
CA MET A 147 -5.95 -6.98 -2.54
C MET A 147 -7.05 -6.23 -3.25
N ARG A 148 -7.86 -5.51 -2.49
CA ARG A 148 -8.83 -4.54 -3.03
C ARG A 148 -8.43 -3.12 -2.61
N LYS A 149 -8.75 -2.16 -3.45
CA LYS A 149 -8.61 -0.73 -3.11
C LYS A 149 -9.56 -0.39 -1.95
N TYR A 150 -9.02 0.33 -0.97
CA TYR A 150 -9.78 0.80 0.19
C TYR A 150 -10.26 2.24 -0.01
#